data_f73bf3ad954831063c7ecbec179f5eb2
#
_entry.id   f73bf3ad954831063c7ecbec179f5eb2
#
_cell.length_a   1.000
_cell.length_b   1.000
_cell.length_c   1.000
_cell.angle_alpha   90.00
_cell.angle_beta   90.00
_cell.angle_gamma   90.00
#
_symmetry.space_group_name_H-M   'P 1'
#
loop_
_entity.id
_entity.type
_entity.pdbx_description
1 polymer ?
#
loop_
_entity_poly.entity_id
_entity_poly.type
_entity_poly.pdbx_seq_one_letter_code
_entity_poly.pdbx_strand_id
1 'polypeptide(L)' 'MEQINILVVDDEKEIADLVEIYLVSDGYKVFKAENAEAGLSILDKQDIHLVLLDIMMPGMN' A
#
# COMPACT_ATOMS: atom_id res chain seq x y z
N MET A 1 -21.13 1.22 7.26
CA MET A 1 -20.14 2.03 6.56
C MET A 1 -19.15 1.15 5.82
N GLU A 2 -18.91 1.45 4.57
CA GLU A 2 -18.00 0.63 3.79
C GLU A 2 -16.57 0.88 4.18
N GLN A 3 -15.80 -0.18 4.22
CA GLN A 3 -14.40 -0.08 4.56
C GLN A 3 -13.61 0.37 3.34
N ILE A 4 -12.68 1.30 3.56
CA ILE A 4 -11.82 1.79 2.50
C ILE A 4 -10.57 0.92 2.46
N ASN A 5 -10.24 0.43 1.27
CA ASN A 5 -9.09 -0.42 1.04
C ASN A 5 -7.96 0.41 0.45
N ILE A 6 -6.81 0.37 1.11
CA ILE A 6 -5.63 1.13 0.70
C ILE A 6 -4.51 0.17 0.37
N LEU A 7 -3.87 0.39 -0.77
CA LEU A 7 -2.68 -0.37 -1.17
C LEU A 7 -1.45 0.49 -0.94
N VAL A 8 -0.50 -0.05 -0.19
CA VAL A 8 0.78 0.61 0.06
C VAL A 8 1.85 -0.14 -0.72
N VAL A 9 2.54 0.57 -1.61
CA VAL A 9 3.63 0.00 -2.40
C VAL A 9 4.94 0.63 -1.94
N ASP A 10 5.79 -0.17 -1.30
CA ASP A 10 7.04 0.31 -0.73
C ASP A 10 8.00 -0.87 -0.66
N ASP A 11 9.22 -0.70 -1.15
CA ASP A 11 10.22 -1.75 -1.11
C ASP A 11 10.84 -1.92 0.28
N GLU A 12 10.57 -0.99 1.19
CA GLU A 12 11.04 -1.10 2.57
C GLU A 12 9.89 -1.61 3.46
N LYS A 13 10.01 -2.86 3.86
CA LYS A 13 8.97 -3.52 4.63
C LYS A 13 8.67 -2.79 5.94
N GLU A 14 9.70 -2.28 6.60
CA GLU A 14 9.52 -1.60 7.88
C GLU A 14 8.67 -0.35 7.74
N ILE A 15 8.85 0.40 6.66
CA ILE A 15 8.07 1.60 6.42
C ILE A 15 6.62 1.23 6.08
N ALA A 16 6.45 0.21 5.23
CA ALA A 16 5.11 -0.25 4.89
C ALA A 16 4.36 -0.73 6.12
N ASP A 17 5.04 -1.44 7.02
CA ASP A 17 4.43 -1.92 8.24
C ASP A 17 4.02 -0.77 9.16
N LEU A 18 4.84 0.27 9.23
CA LEU A 18 4.53 1.43 10.05
C LEU A 18 3.31 2.17 9.51
N VAL A 19 3.28 2.37 8.19
CA VAL A 19 2.14 3.01 7.54
C VAL A 19 0.87 2.20 7.78
N GLU A 20 0.97 0.88 7.68
CA GLU A 20 -0.17 0.00 7.94
C GLU A 20 -0.73 0.21 9.34
N ILE A 21 0.15 0.30 10.34
CA ILE A 21 -0.30 0.50 11.72
C ILE A 21 -1.15 1.76 11.85
N TYR A 22 -0.69 2.85 11.26
CA TYR A 22 -1.43 4.11 11.31
C TYR A 22 -2.77 4.02 10.59
N LEU A 23 -2.77 3.44 9.39
CA LEU A 23 -3.99 3.39 8.59
C LEU A 23 -5.02 2.44 9.19
N VAL A 24 -4.59 1.30 9.71
CA VAL A 24 -5.49 0.37 10.36
C VAL A 24 -6.08 0.99 11.62
N SER A 25 -5.28 1.77 12.34
CA SER A 25 -5.77 2.48 13.52
C SER A 25 -6.88 3.47 13.17
N ASP A 26 -6.85 4.00 11.95
CA ASP A 26 -7.90 4.92 11.49
C ASP A 26 -9.08 4.20 10.83
N GLY A 27 -9.09 2.87 10.83
CA GLY A 27 -10.22 2.10 10.34
C GLY A 27 -10.12 1.66 8.89
N TYR A 28 -8.98 1.85 8.24
CA TYR A 28 -8.78 1.42 6.87
C TYR A 28 -8.29 -0.02 6.80
N LYS A 29 -8.58 -0.68 5.69
CA LYS A 29 -7.99 -1.97 5.41
C LYS A 29 -6.78 -1.76 4.51
N VAL A 30 -5.66 -2.38 4.85
CA VAL A 30 -4.39 -2.12 4.17
C VAL A 30 -3.87 -3.39 3.50
N PHE A 31 -3.44 -3.23 2.25
CA PHE A 31 -2.72 -4.25 1.50
C PHE A 31 -1.32 -3.70 1.24
N LYS A 32 -0.33 -4.56 1.31
CA LYS A 32 1.06 -4.13 1.11
C LYS A 32 1.67 -4.87 -0.06
N ALA A 33 2.45 -4.13 -0.85
CA ALA A 33 3.22 -4.71 -1.95
C ALA A 33 4.63 -4.13 -1.91
N GLU A 34 5.63 -4.93 -2.20
CA GLU A 34 7.01 -4.46 -2.16
C GLU A 34 7.52 -3.93 -3.49
N ASN A 35 6.73 -4.08 -4.55
CA ASN A 35 7.09 -3.55 -5.86
C ASN A 35 5.82 -3.34 -6.68
N ALA A 36 5.99 -2.72 -7.86
CA ALA A 36 4.87 -2.39 -8.72
C ALA A 36 4.14 -3.63 -9.23
N GLU A 37 4.89 -4.69 -9.53
CA GLU A 37 4.28 -5.91 -10.05
C GLU A 37 3.35 -6.55 -9.02
N ALA A 38 3.80 -6.63 -7.78
CA ALA A 38 2.97 -7.15 -6.70
C ALA A 38 1.75 -6.25 -6.48
N GLY A 39 1.95 -4.93 -6.59
CA GLY A 39 0.86 -3.98 -6.45
C GLY A 39 -0.20 -4.15 -7.52
N LEU A 40 0.24 -4.33 -8.77
CA LEU A 40 -0.70 -4.54 -9.87
C LEU A 40 -1.50 -5.82 -9.68
N SER A 41 -0.87 -6.86 -9.16
CA SER A 41 -1.57 -8.12 -8.87
C SER A 41 -2.66 -7.92 -7.83
N ILE A 42 -2.39 -7.12 -6.81
CA ILE A 42 -3.39 -6.81 -5.79
C ILE A 42 -4.53 -5.99 -6.38
N LEU A 43 -4.20 -5.00 -7.21
CA LEU A 43 -5.22 -4.18 -7.87
C LEU A 43 -6.15 -5.02 -8.74
N ASP A 44 -5.62 -6.08 -9.34
CA ASP A 44 -6.41 -6.96 -10.18
C ASP A 44 -7.39 -7.82 -9.36
N LYS A 45 -7.05 -8.13 -8.12
CA LYS A 45 -7.81 -9.07 -7.31
C LYS A 45 -8.65 -8.42 -6.23
N GLN A 46 -8.28 -7.22 -5.79
CA GLN A 46 -8.92 -6.55 -4.68
C GLN A 46 -9.49 -5.22 -5.12
N ASP A 47 -10.53 -4.79 -4.44
CA ASP A 47 -11.20 -3.52 -4.72
C ASP A 47 -10.46 -2.42 -3.97
N ILE A 48 -9.45 -1.84 -4.60
CA ILE A 48 -8.59 -0.83 -3.97
C ILE A 48 -9.12 0.57 -4.27
N HIS A 49 -9.22 1.39 -3.22
CA HIS A 49 -9.74 2.75 -3.33
C HIS A 49 -8.62 3.79 -3.42
N LEU A 50 -7.47 3.50 -2.82
CA LEU A 50 -6.36 4.45 -2.80
C LEU A 50 -5.05 3.68 -2.84
N VAL A 51 -4.08 4.19 -3.62
CA VAL A 51 -2.75 3.61 -3.71
C VAL A 51 -1.73 4.63 -3.20
N LEU A 52 -0.92 4.22 -2.25
CA LEU A 52 0.19 5.02 -1.75
C LEU A 52 1.49 4.44 -2.31
N LEU A 53 2.22 5.27 -3.03
CA LEU A 53 3.49 4.85 -3.64
C LEU A 53 4.65 5.54 -2.96
N ASP A 54 5.72 4.77 -2.73
CA ASP A 54 6.98 5.35 -2.25
C ASP A 54 7.69 5.98 -3.44
N ILE A 55 7.68 7.31 -3.49
CA ILE A 55 8.32 8.05 -4.58
C ILE A 55 9.80 8.29 -4.34
N MET A 56 10.33 7.81 -3.22
CA MET A 56 11.74 7.95 -2.87
C MET A 56 12.55 6.72 -3.26
N MET A 57 12.05 5.95 -4.22
CA MET A 57 12.72 4.74 -4.64
C MET A 57 14.06 5.04 -5.29
N PRO A 58 15.11 4.25 -4.98
CA PRO A 58 16.41 4.42 -5.61
C PRO A 58 16.29 4.29 -7.13
N GLY A 59 17.02 5.13 -7.83
CA GLY A 59 17.07 5.08 -9.29
C GLY A 59 16.02 5.91 -9.99
N MET A 60 15.14 6.52 -9.25
CA MET A 60 14.13 7.42 -9.84
C MET A 60 14.63 8.85 -9.76
N ASN A 61 15.14 9.32 -10.83
CA ASN A 61 15.65 10.70 -10.91
C ASN A 61 15.02 11.41 -12.07
#